data_510b741440380ae263293edcdc2288c8
#
_entry.id   510b741440380ae263293edcdc2288c8
#
_cell.length_a   1.000
_cell.length_b   1.000
_cell.length_c   1.000
_cell.angle_alpha   90.00
_cell.angle_beta   90.00
_cell.angle_gamma   90.00
#
_symmetry.space_group_name_H-M   'P 1'
#
loop_
_entity.id
_entity.type
_entity.pdbx_description
1 polymer ?
#
loop_
_entity_poly.entity_id
_entity_poly.type
_entity_poly.pdbx_seq_one_letter_code
_entity_poly.pdbx_strand_id
1 'polypeptide(L)'
;MTMKKKEFYLTLMALSLALLSPSCTKDGGEATPGGSVEHPEEPVNPPASDEWEFDEDKAETLVFTQAEAQYIGDDIGEGASDHWIVTLTGAAGGEELVLELNAAFNEKQEADLSLLNASYRTQSSASDYSAGTFGPGESYRLDAPNEPQYVPQGTWLRLGEKGSIDYLYMGSIEVSETGISGILVGDMFRKRNFRYEGTIDIVPVQTHRIPNSTIGSDVAFDSSHFTSVSVEDLGDSFVAGTGTYKAFKVKATSGNVKLSRKGYDYYFDGTGDFVQIYLFVSPDASAAAVPEGEYTAVELGEHGGPIKGDLLPFRYWPGMPDQFSDFTGSWYISVKDGKWDKYARLAGGSVKVSVGTDGKRVLTFDMTDCNEPANKVSGNIALDK
;
A
#
# COMPACT_ATOMS: atom_id res chain seq x y z
N MET A 1 -14.42 -4.72 22.36
CA MET A 1 -14.44 -3.33 21.84
C MET A 1 -14.01 -3.46 20.39
N THR A 2 -14.96 -3.45 19.47
CA THR A 2 -14.73 -3.78 18.05
C THR A 2 -14.18 -2.54 17.36
N MET A 3 -12.91 -2.52 17.00
CA MET A 3 -12.31 -1.43 16.22
C MET A 3 -12.93 -1.42 14.82
N LYS A 4 -13.43 -0.27 14.43
CA LYS A 4 -14.04 -0.08 13.10
C LYS A 4 -12.92 -0.11 12.04
N LYS A 5 -13.01 -1.02 11.10
CA LYS A 5 -12.09 -1.21 9.95
C LYS A 5 -12.08 -0.06 8.93
N LYS A 6 -12.74 1.07 9.22
CA LYS A 6 -13.14 2.11 8.28
C LYS A 6 -12.03 2.95 7.62
N GLU A 7 -10.84 3.00 8.18
CA GLU A 7 -9.90 4.09 7.84
C GLU A 7 -8.68 3.67 7.03
N PHE A 8 -8.55 2.38 6.76
CA PHE A 8 -7.39 1.87 6.05
C PHE A 8 -7.39 2.18 4.53
N TYR A 9 -8.57 2.31 3.93
CA TYR A 9 -8.69 2.56 2.47
C TYR A 9 -8.66 4.04 2.08
N LEU A 10 -9.17 4.95 2.93
CA LEU A 10 -9.17 6.40 2.64
C LEU A 10 -7.76 7.01 2.57
N THR A 11 -6.81 6.48 3.31
CA THR A 11 -5.44 7.02 3.33
C THR A 11 -4.65 6.71 2.08
N LEU A 12 -4.94 5.60 1.42
CA LEU A 12 -4.27 5.22 0.18
C LEU A 12 -4.71 6.10 -1.01
N MET A 13 -5.98 6.52 -1.07
CA MET A 13 -6.48 7.41 -2.13
C MET A 13 -6.06 8.88 -1.98
N ALA A 14 -5.88 9.38 -0.76
CA ALA A 14 -5.54 10.79 -0.54
C ALA A 14 -4.08 11.15 -0.88
N LEU A 15 -3.17 10.19 -0.92
CA LEU A 15 -1.75 10.45 -1.21
C LEU A 15 -1.44 10.54 -2.72
N SER A 16 -2.30 10.00 -3.58
CA SER A 16 -2.09 10.02 -5.03
C SER A 16 -2.51 11.32 -5.72
N LEU A 17 -3.30 12.18 -5.08
CA LEU A 17 -3.79 13.45 -5.69
C LEU A 17 -2.89 14.67 -5.46
N ALA A 18 -1.84 14.61 -4.66
CA ALA A 18 -1.04 15.80 -4.27
C ALA A 18 0.17 16.10 -5.18
N LEU A 19 0.42 15.37 -6.26
CA LEU A 19 1.68 15.49 -7.04
C LEU A 19 1.52 15.89 -8.52
N LEU A 20 0.44 16.52 -8.93
CA LEU A 20 0.35 17.08 -10.30
C LEU A 20 0.07 18.58 -10.28
N SER A 21 1.09 19.39 -9.96
CA SER A 21 1.13 20.81 -10.32
C SER A 21 2.31 21.04 -11.27
N PRO A 22 2.10 21.35 -12.54
CA PRO A 22 3.19 21.77 -13.42
C PRO A 22 3.60 23.21 -13.09
N SER A 23 4.79 23.37 -12.56
CA SER A 23 5.44 24.67 -12.42
C SER A 23 5.97 25.10 -13.78
N CYS A 24 5.33 26.07 -14.41
CA CYS A 24 5.89 26.82 -15.54
C CYS A 24 6.81 27.92 -15.01
N THR A 25 8.10 27.73 -15.07
CA THR A 25 9.07 28.82 -15.01
C THR A 25 9.37 29.32 -16.43
N LYS A 26 9.06 30.60 -16.66
CA LYS A 26 9.53 31.36 -17.82
C LYS A 26 11.00 31.73 -17.60
N ASP A 27 11.86 31.29 -18.48
CA ASP A 27 13.16 31.94 -18.68
C ASP A 27 13.24 32.41 -20.12
N GLY A 28 13.52 33.71 -20.26
CA GLY A 28 13.72 34.38 -21.54
C GLY A 28 15.15 34.15 -22.03
N GLY A 29 15.27 33.74 -23.28
CA GLY A 29 16.52 33.64 -24.02
C GLY A 29 16.33 34.16 -25.42
N GLU A 30 17.22 35.07 -25.84
CA GLU A 30 17.24 35.86 -27.09
C GLU A 30 17.25 35.01 -28.36
N ALA A 31 16.55 35.51 -29.35
CA ALA A 31 16.44 34.93 -30.69
C ALA A 31 17.68 35.18 -31.54
N THR A 32 18.21 34.16 -32.18
CA THR A 32 19.12 34.24 -33.33
C THR A 32 18.33 33.86 -34.61
N PRO A 33 18.42 34.63 -35.69
CA PRO A 33 17.64 34.35 -36.90
C PRO A 33 18.38 33.43 -37.87
N GLY A 34 17.69 32.45 -38.43
CA GLY A 34 18.09 31.76 -39.66
C GLY A 34 18.07 30.23 -39.58
N GLY A 35 16.93 29.65 -39.84
CA GLY A 35 16.76 28.25 -40.15
C GLY A 35 15.33 28.03 -40.56
N SER A 36 15.09 27.63 -41.82
CA SER A 36 13.76 27.23 -42.30
C SER A 36 13.27 26.01 -41.50
N VAL A 37 12.35 26.28 -40.60
CA VAL A 37 11.64 25.22 -39.87
C VAL A 37 10.57 24.71 -40.83
N GLU A 38 10.67 23.43 -41.23
CA GLU A 38 9.54 22.70 -41.79
C GLU A 38 8.42 22.76 -40.75
N HIS A 39 7.27 23.26 -41.15
CA HIS A 39 6.07 23.27 -40.32
C HIS A 39 5.76 21.81 -39.94
N PRO A 40 5.60 21.50 -38.63
CA PRO A 40 5.01 20.23 -38.24
C PRO A 40 3.61 20.18 -38.90
N GLU A 41 3.31 19.05 -39.52
CA GLU A 41 1.97 18.78 -40.07
C GLU A 41 0.91 19.12 -39.03
N GLU A 42 -0.13 19.85 -39.45
CA GLU A 42 -1.25 20.16 -38.55
C GLU A 42 -1.73 18.87 -37.88
N PRO A 43 -2.05 18.90 -36.57
CA PRO A 43 -2.57 17.74 -35.89
C PRO A 43 -3.83 17.29 -36.65
N VAL A 44 -3.80 16.07 -37.16
CA VAL A 44 -4.95 15.43 -37.78
C VAL A 44 -6.09 15.52 -36.78
N ASN A 45 -7.13 16.29 -37.10
CA ASN A 45 -8.32 16.35 -36.28
C ASN A 45 -8.80 14.91 -36.03
N PRO A 46 -9.13 14.53 -34.80
CA PRO A 46 -9.75 13.24 -34.58
C PRO A 46 -11.01 13.17 -35.47
N PRO A 47 -11.30 12.00 -36.04
CA PRO A 47 -12.47 11.84 -36.91
C PRO A 47 -13.73 12.32 -36.17
N ALA A 48 -14.64 12.92 -36.94
CA ALA A 48 -15.90 13.40 -36.40
C ALA A 48 -16.62 12.27 -35.63
N SER A 49 -17.33 12.61 -34.55
CA SER A 49 -17.94 11.67 -33.62
C SER A 49 -18.82 10.58 -34.23
N ASP A 50 -19.22 10.73 -35.45
CA ASP A 50 -20.11 9.85 -36.19
C ASP A 50 -19.40 8.63 -36.81
N GLU A 51 -18.06 8.58 -36.82
CA GLU A 51 -17.28 7.44 -37.33
C GLU A 51 -16.95 6.38 -36.23
N TRP A 52 -17.32 6.65 -34.98
CA TRP A 52 -17.16 5.72 -33.88
C TRP A 52 -18.44 4.91 -33.65
N GLU A 53 -19.11 4.44 -34.71
CA GLU A 53 -20.13 3.40 -34.54
C GLU A 53 -19.44 2.11 -34.06
N PHE A 54 -19.56 1.87 -32.77
CA PHE A 54 -19.21 0.57 -32.20
C PHE A 54 -20.16 -0.47 -32.77
N ASP A 55 -19.63 -1.42 -33.53
CA ASP A 55 -20.41 -2.53 -34.09
C ASP A 55 -20.87 -3.45 -32.92
N GLU A 56 -22.05 -3.13 -32.36
CA GLU A 56 -22.62 -3.86 -31.22
C GLU A 56 -22.91 -5.32 -31.55
N ASP A 57 -23.13 -5.64 -32.83
CA ASP A 57 -23.51 -6.96 -33.29
C ASP A 57 -22.33 -7.96 -33.38
N LYS A 58 -21.09 -7.51 -33.21
CA LYS A 58 -19.89 -8.35 -33.33
C LYS A 58 -19.12 -8.63 -32.02
N ALA A 59 -19.54 -8.06 -30.90
CA ALA A 59 -18.89 -8.34 -29.63
C ALA A 59 -19.23 -9.78 -29.19
N GLU A 60 -18.21 -10.62 -29.06
CA GLU A 60 -18.36 -11.96 -28.50
C GLU A 60 -18.88 -11.84 -27.05
N THR A 61 -19.91 -12.66 -26.74
CA THR A 61 -20.44 -12.69 -25.38
C THR A 61 -19.66 -13.72 -24.56
N LEU A 62 -18.97 -13.26 -23.53
CA LEU A 62 -18.31 -14.11 -22.55
C LEU A 62 -19.37 -14.75 -21.65
N VAL A 63 -19.31 -16.07 -21.49
CA VAL A 63 -20.26 -16.82 -20.65
C VAL A 63 -19.50 -17.39 -19.45
N PHE A 64 -19.93 -16.94 -18.26
CA PHE A 64 -19.37 -17.39 -16.99
C PHE A 64 -20.25 -18.49 -16.39
N THR A 65 -19.65 -19.38 -15.58
CA THR A 65 -20.32 -20.55 -15.00
C THR A 65 -20.32 -20.57 -13.48
N GLN A 66 -19.55 -19.70 -12.85
CA GLN A 66 -19.49 -19.54 -11.39
C GLN A 66 -19.48 -18.06 -11.03
N ALA A 67 -20.07 -17.72 -9.88
CA ALA A 67 -20.07 -16.38 -9.32
C ALA A 67 -19.87 -16.44 -7.80
N GLU A 68 -18.90 -15.67 -7.31
CA GLU A 68 -18.62 -15.46 -5.89
C GLU A 68 -18.72 -13.99 -5.55
N ALA A 69 -19.21 -13.64 -4.37
CA ALA A 69 -19.31 -12.27 -3.90
C ALA A 69 -18.66 -12.11 -2.53
N GLN A 70 -17.85 -11.08 -2.38
CA GLN A 70 -17.25 -10.65 -1.12
C GLN A 70 -17.94 -9.37 -0.67
N TYR A 71 -18.49 -9.37 0.53
CA TYR A 71 -19.09 -8.19 1.15
C TYR A 71 -18.05 -7.41 1.94
N ILE A 72 -17.75 -6.21 1.51
CA ILE A 72 -16.81 -5.31 2.17
C ILE A 72 -17.53 -4.41 3.18
N GLY A 73 -18.79 -4.03 2.89
CA GLY A 73 -19.61 -3.14 3.69
C GLY A 73 -19.42 -1.67 3.35
N ASP A 74 -19.83 -0.79 4.27
CA ASP A 74 -19.62 0.66 4.16
C ASP A 74 -18.15 1.01 4.49
N ASP A 75 -17.24 0.72 3.60
CA ASP A 75 -15.80 0.97 3.77
C ASP A 75 -15.43 2.46 3.63
N ILE A 76 -16.29 3.26 3.00
CA ILE A 76 -16.14 4.71 2.86
C ILE A 76 -16.68 5.46 4.08
N GLY A 77 -17.64 4.85 4.81
CA GLY A 77 -18.12 5.37 6.07
C GLY A 77 -19.15 6.49 6.00
N GLU A 78 -19.72 6.75 4.82
CA GLU A 78 -20.70 7.82 4.60
C GLU A 78 -22.15 7.31 4.57
N GLY A 79 -22.39 6.00 4.65
CA GLY A 79 -23.72 5.39 4.58
C GLY A 79 -24.39 5.57 3.21
N ALA A 80 -23.62 5.80 2.17
CA ALA A 80 -24.13 6.04 0.81
C ALA A 80 -24.36 4.73 0.06
N SER A 81 -23.52 3.73 0.27
CA SER A 81 -23.57 2.42 -0.37
C SER A 81 -22.75 1.40 0.41
N ASP A 82 -22.97 0.13 0.11
CA ASP A 82 -22.09 -0.96 0.52
C ASP A 82 -21.26 -1.43 -0.66
N HIS A 83 -19.98 -1.64 -0.40
CA HIS A 83 -19.00 -2.10 -1.38
C HIS A 83 -18.99 -3.62 -1.47
N TRP A 84 -19.05 -4.15 -2.69
CA TRP A 84 -18.98 -5.56 -3.02
C TRP A 84 -17.96 -5.83 -4.11
N ILE A 85 -17.26 -6.96 -4.00
CA ILE A 85 -16.44 -7.51 -5.06
C ILE A 85 -17.08 -8.79 -5.55
N VAL A 86 -17.51 -8.82 -6.82
CA VAL A 86 -18.11 -10.00 -7.45
C VAL A 86 -17.14 -10.56 -8.47
N THR A 87 -16.79 -11.84 -8.32
CA THR A 87 -15.90 -12.56 -9.24
C THR A 87 -16.68 -13.58 -10.03
N LEU A 88 -16.64 -13.47 -11.36
CA LEU A 88 -17.21 -14.43 -12.29
C LEU A 88 -16.09 -15.26 -12.91
N THR A 89 -16.24 -16.59 -12.92
CA THR A 89 -15.25 -17.52 -13.48
C THR A 89 -15.86 -18.31 -14.64
N GLY A 90 -15.10 -18.42 -15.75
CA GLY A 90 -15.48 -19.17 -16.93
C GLY A 90 -15.31 -20.69 -16.78
N ALA A 91 -15.96 -21.47 -17.65
CA ALA A 91 -15.98 -22.94 -17.59
C ALA A 91 -14.61 -23.60 -17.69
N ALA A 92 -13.68 -23.01 -18.43
CA ALA A 92 -12.32 -23.52 -18.58
C ALA A 92 -11.38 -23.13 -17.44
N GLY A 93 -11.89 -22.38 -16.43
CA GLY A 93 -11.10 -21.91 -15.28
C GLY A 93 -10.03 -20.86 -15.62
N GLY A 94 -10.04 -20.35 -16.85
CA GLY A 94 -9.05 -19.39 -17.30
C GLY A 94 -9.56 -17.96 -17.51
N GLU A 95 -10.89 -17.80 -17.63
CA GLU A 95 -11.51 -16.49 -17.73
C GLU A 95 -11.98 -16.06 -16.33
N GLU A 96 -11.68 -14.84 -15.97
CA GLU A 96 -12.08 -14.25 -14.70
C GLU A 96 -12.47 -12.79 -14.92
N LEU A 97 -13.69 -12.43 -14.53
CA LEU A 97 -14.19 -11.07 -14.54
C LEU A 97 -14.49 -10.65 -13.10
N VAL A 98 -13.79 -9.64 -12.64
CA VAL A 98 -14.03 -9.02 -11.32
C VAL A 98 -14.80 -7.74 -11.50
N LEU A 99 -15.86 -7.59 -10.73
CA LEU A 99 -16.75 -6.42 -10.71
C LEU A 99 -16.69 -5.80 -9.32
N GLU A 100 -16.31 -4.53 -9.24
CA GLU A 100 -16.36 -3.75 -8.00
C GLU A 100 -17.62 -2.91 -7.97
N LEU A 101 -18.59 -3.29 -7.14
CA LEU A 101 -19.95 -2.76 -7.14
C LEU A 101 -20.27 -1.98 -5.86
N ASN A 102 -20.88 -0.80 -6.00
CA ASN A 102 -21.48 -0.05 -4.92
C ASN A 102 -22.98 -0.35 -4.87
N ALA A 103 -23.40 -1.24 -4.01
CA ALA A 103 -24.79 -1.65 -3.84
C ALA A 103 -25.53 -0.72 -2.87
N ALA A 104 -26.84 -0.94 -2.70
CA ALA A 104 -27.64 -0.22 -1.72
C ALA A 104 -27.06 -0.42 -0.30
N PHE A 105 -27.02 0.65 0.48
CA PHE A 105 -26.51 0.63 1.86
C PHE A 105 -27.36 -0.26 2.76
N ASN A 106 -26.72 -1.15 3.53
CA ASN A 106 -27.35 -1.99 4.53
C ASN A 106 -27.03 -1.47 5.94
N GLU A 107 -28.02 -0.92 6.63
CA GLU A 107 -27.85 -0.43 8.00
C GLU A 107 -27.33 -1.49 8.99
N LYS A 108 -27.59 -2.78 8.72
CA LYS A 108 -27.11 -3.88 9.56
C LYS A 108 -25.64 -4.20 9.37
N GLN A 109 -25.05 -3.74 8.27
CA GLN A 109 -23.68 -4.06 7.87
C GLN A 109 -23.42 -5.58 7.82
N GLU A 110 -24.39 -6.32 7.27
CA GLU A 110 -24.35 -7.76 7.03
C GLU A 110 -24.51 -8.02 5.53
N ALA A 111 -23.90 -9.09 5.03
CA ALA A 111 -24.01 -9.47 3.64
C ALA A 111 -25.47 -9.85 3.29
N ASP A 112 -26.05 -9.15 2.33
CA ASP A 112 -27.39 -9.42 1.80
C ASP A 112 -27.37 -9.32 0.26
N LEU A 113 -27.35 -10.47 -0.42
CA LEU A 113 -27.31 -10.54 -1.89
C LEU A 113 -28.51 -9.88 -2.57
N SER A 114 -29.65 -9.75 -1.90
CA SER A 114 -30.80 -9.08 -2.49
C SER A 114 -30.55 -7.61 -2.79
N LEU A 115 -29.61 -6.98 -2.06
CA LEU A 115 -29.21 -5.59 -2.27
C LEU A 115 -28.29 -5.40 -3.49
N LEU A 116 -27.71 -6.48 -4.02
CA LEU A 116 -26.99 -6.45 -5.28
C LEU A 116 -27.91 -6.37 -6.51
N ASN A 117 -29.20 -6.72 -6.38
CA ASN A 117 -30.13 -6.71 -7.51
C ASN A 117 -30.44 -5.29 -7.97
N ALA A 118 -29.68 -4.82 -8.94
CA ALA A 118 -29.74 -3.46 -9.46
C ALA A 118 -29.04 -3.34 -10.82
N SER A 119 -29.29 -2.23 -11.48
CA SER A 119 -28.48 -1.76 -12.62
C SER A 119 -27.33 -0.89 -12.11
N TYR A 120 -26.14 -1.18 -12.58
CA TYR A 120 -24.93 -0.45 -12.23
C TYR A 120 -24.38 0.29 -13.45
N ARG A 121 -24.00 1.53 -13.27
CA ARG A 121 -23.30 2.36 -14.24
C ARG A 121 -21.86 2.66 -13.75
N THR A 122 -21.01 3.08 -14.66
CA THR A 122 -19.69 3.58 -14.28
C THR A 122 -19.80 4.75 -13.31
N GLN A 123 -18.93 4.81 -12.31
CA GLN A 123 -18.74 5.97 -11.46
C GLN A 123 -18.48 7.23 -12.31
N SER A 124 -19.08 8.35 -11.95
CA SER A 124 -18.91 9.63 -12.64
C SER A 124 -17.59 10.33 -12.26
N SER A 125 -17.00 9.96 -11.14
CA SER A 125 -15.70 10.42 -10.64
C SER A 125 -15.12 9.38 -9.69
N ALA A 126 -13.84 9.47 -9.36
CA ALA A 126 -13.17 8.61 -8.39
C ALA A 126 -13.74 8.68 -6.97
N SER A 127 -14.60 9.66 -6.68
CA SER A 127 -15.31 9.81 -5.40
C SER A 127 -16.82 9.57 -5.51
N ASP A 128 -17.32 9.03 -6.63
CA ASP A 128 -18.74 8.69 -6.82
C ASP A 128 -19.00 7.26 -6.34
N TYR A 129 -19.20 7.11 -5.04
CA TYR A 129 -19.55 5.83 -4.41
C TYR A 129 -21.06 5.65 -4.21
N SER A 130 -21.88 6.31 -5.02
CA SER A 130 -23.34 6.17 -4.91
C SER A 130 -23.79 4.77 -5.28
N ALA A 131 -24.85 4.29 -4.63
CA ALA A 131 -25.48 3.01 -4.95
C ALA A 131 -25.86 2.94 -6.44
N GLY A 132 -25.68 1.78 -7.07
CA GLY A 132 -25.87 1.58 -8.50
C GLY A 132 -24.70 2.09 -9.37
N THR A 133 -23.49 2.18 -8.80
CA THR A 133 -22.28 2.45 -9.56
C THR A 133 -21.28 1.30 -9.46
N PHE A 134 -20.36 1.20 -10.41
CA PHE A 134 -19.22 0.29 -10.34
C PHE A 134 -17.90 1.03 -10.46
N GLY A 135 -16.87 0.54 -9.75
CA GLY A 135 -15.52 1.07 -9.78
C GLY A 135 -14.81 0.73 -11.08
N PRO A 136 -14.25 1.72 -11.81
CA PRO A 136 -13.46 1.47 -13.00
C PRO A 136 -12.19 0.67 -12.65
N GLY A 137 -11.75 -0.15 -13.60
CA GLY A 137 -10.54 -0.95 -13.44
C GLY A 137 -9.27 -0.11 -13.54
N GLU A 138 -8.31 -0.42 -12.68
CA GLU A 138 -6.98 0.21 -12.71
C GLU A 138 -5.89 -0.74 -12.22
N SER A 139 -4.65 -0.41 -12.58
CA SER A 139 -3.47 -1.08 -12.04
C SER A 139 -3.00 -0.36 -10.80
N TYR A 140 -3.14 -1.01 -9.66
CA TYR A 140 -2.71 -0.46 -8.38
C TYR A 140 -1.30 -0.94 -8.00
N ARG A 141 -0.43 0.01 -7.63
CA ARG A 141 0.91 -0.28 -7.15
C ARG A 141 0.91 -0.56 -5.65
N LEU A 142 1.12 -1.82 -5.28
CA LEU A 142 1.42 -2.19 -3.90
C LEU A 142 2.90 -1.97 -3.61
N ASP A 143 3.20 -1.28 -2.52
CA ASP A 143 4.54 -1.23 -1.97
C ASP A 143 4.94 -2.62 -1.45
N ALA A 144 6.08 -3.13 -1.87
CA ALA A 144 6.56 -4.46 -1.51
C ALA A 144 8.08 -4.47 -1.41
N PRO A 145 8.66 -5.38 -0.59
CA PRO A 145 10.11 -5.57 -0.54
C PRO A 145 10.71 -5.85 -1.91
N ASN A 146 11.86 -5.27 -2.19
CA ASN A 146 12.66 -5.43 -3.42
C ASN A 146 12.07 -4.75 -4.66
N GLU A 147 10.83 -4.99 -4.99
CA GLU A 147 10.18 -4.42 -6.18
C GLU A 147 8.69 -4.20 -5.89
N PRO A 148 8.11 -3.07 -6.29
CA PRO A 148 6.68 -2.86 -6.14
C PRO A 148 5.91 -3.91 -6.94
N GLN A 149 4.81 -4.37 -6.39
CA GLN A 149 3.88 -5.26 -7.08
C GLN A 149 2.76 -4.42 -7.69
N TYR A 150 2.28 -4.85 -8.86
CA TYR A 150 1.13 -4.25 -9.50
C TYR A 150 -0.02 -5.25 -9.48
N VAL A 151 -1.11 -4.86 -8.85
CA VAL A 151 -2.32 -5.69 -8.73
C VAL A 151 -3.50 -5.00 -9.39
N PRO A 152 -4.40 -5.73 -10.02
CA PRO A 152 -5.61 -5.14 -10.56
C PRO A 152 -6.54 -4.75 -9.41
N GLN A 153 -7.19 -3.59 -9.52
CA GLN A 153 -8.26 -3.10 -8.66
C GLN A 153 -9.43 -2.64 -9.53
N GLY A 154 -10.60 -2.44 -8.91
CA GLY A 154 -11.79 -2.05 -9.64
C GLY A 154 -12.34 -3.20 -10.48
N THR A 155 -12.94 -2.86 -11.61
CA THR A 155 -13.56 -3.81 -12.55
C THR A 155 -12.57 -4.17 -13.66
N TRP A 156 -12.24 -5.47 -13.76
CA TRP A 156 -11.25 -5.96 -14.73
C TRP A 156 -11.56 -7.38 -15.21
N LEU A 157 -11.03 -7.71 -16.38
CA LEU A 157 -11.17 -9.02 -17.03
C LEU A 157 -9.80 -9.63 -17.31
N ARG A 158 -9.64 -10.91 -16.99
CA ARG A 158 -8.52 -11.73 -17.43
C ARG A 158 -9.02 -12.87 -18.32
N LEU A 159 -8.42 -13.02 -19.49
CA LEU A 159 -8.71 -14.12 -20.42
C LEU A 159 -7.60 -15.16 -20.34
N GLY A 160 -7.88 -16.31 -19.70
CA GLY A 160 -6.92 -17.38 -19.46
C GLY A 160 -6.05 -17.18 -18.21
N GLU A 161 -5.52 -18.26 -17.62
CA GLU A 161 -4.76 -18.24 -16.36
C GLU A 161 -3.54 -17.30 -16.37
N LYS A 162 -2.93 -17.07 -17.51
CA LYS A 162 -1.78 -16.19 -17.71
C LYS A 162 -2.08 -15.04 -18.65
N GLY A 163 -3.35 -14.78 -18.91
CA GLY A 163 -3.81 -13.69 -19.76
C GLY A 163 -3.45 -12.32 -19.21
N SER A 164 -3.30 -11.35 -20.11
CA SER A 164 -3.22 -9.94 -19.70
C SER A 164 -4.51 -9.49 -19.05
N ILE A 165 -4.41 -8.55 -18.11
CA ILE A 165 -5.55 -7.89 -17.50
C ILE A 165 -6.06 -6.82 -18.48
N ASP A 166 -7.35 -6.84 -18.75
CA ASP A 166 -8.10 -5.80 -19.48
C ASP A 166 -8.86 -4.98 -18.43
N TYR A 167 -8.44 -3.76 -18.18
CA TYR A 167 -9.07 -2.86 -17.22
C TYR A 167 -10.34 -2.25 -17.82
N LEU A 168 -11.46 -2.42 -17.14
CA LEU A 168 -12.78 -2.07 -17.65
C LEU A 168 -13.25 -0.78 -16.95
N TYR A 169 -13.44 0.28 -17.71
CA TYR A 169 -13.65 1.62 -17.16
C TYR A 169 -14.97 2.28 -17.55
N MET A 170 -15.75 1.65 -18.43
CA MET A 170 -17.08 2.17 -18.82
C MET A 170 -18.05 1.02 -19.07
N GLY A 171 -19.34 1.28 -18.94
CA GLY A 171 -20.38 0.36 -19.35
C GLY A 171 -21.57 0.32 -18.40
N SER A 172 -22.31 -0.79 -18.47
CA SER A 172 -23.45 -1.10 -17.62
C SER A 172 -23.46 -2.56 -17.22
N ILE A 173 -23.90 -2.80 -15.98
CA ILE A 173 -24.03 -4.14 -15.40
C ILE A 173 -25.45 -4.26 -14.84
N GLU A 174 -26.10 -5.37 -15.12
CA GLU A 174 -27.40 -5.75 -14.56
C GLU A 174 -27.20 -6.95 -13.67
N VAL A 175 -27.56 -6.82 -12.40
CA VAL A 175 -27.58 -7.92 -11.42
C VAL A 175 -29.02 -8.23 -11.06
N SER A 176 -29.39 -9.49 -11.09
CA SER A 176 -30.70 -10.00 -10.75
C SER A 176 -30.60 -11.26 -9.87
N GLU A 177 -31.71 -11.72 -9.31
CA GLU A 177 -31.76 -12.96 -8.54
C GLU A 177 -31.29 -14.21 -9.32
N THR A 178 -31.30 -14.17 -10.65
CA THR A 178 -31.02 -15.31 -11.52
C THR A 178 -29.73 -15.17 -12.32
N GLY A 179 -29.01 -14.06 -12.19
CA GLY A 179 -27.74 -13.89 -12.89
C GLY A 179 -27.24 -12.47 -13.01
N ILE A 180 -26.13 -12.35 -13.71
CA ILE A 180 -25.41 -11.09 -13.95
C ILE A 180 -25.14 -10.98 -15.45
N SER A 181 -25.38 -9.81 -16.03
CA SER A 181 -25.06 -9.54 -17.42
C SER A 181 -24.64 -8.08 -17.60
N GLY A 182 -24.01 -7.78 -18.73
CA GLY A 182 -23.65 -6.42 -18.98
C GLY A 182 -22.81 -6.24 -20.24
N ILE A 183 -22.49 -4.96 -20.49
CA ILE A 183 -21.59 -4.51 -21.54
C ILE A 183 -20.54 -3.63 -20.87
N LEU A 184 -19.29 -4.01 -20.98
CA LEU A 184 -18.17 -3.27 -20.42
C LEU A 184 -17.19 -2.87 -21.54
N VAL A 185 -16.52 -1.76 -21.38
CA VAL A 185 -15.51 -1.24 -22.30
C VAL A 185 -14.18 -1.17 -21.56
N GLY A 186 -13.20 -1.87 -22.10
CA GLY A 186 -11.85 -1.96 -21.57
C GLY A 186 -10.83 -1.18 -22.39
N ASP A 187 -9.58 -1.56 -22.23
CA ASP A 187 -8.45 -0.98 -22.93
C ASP A 187 -8.64 -1.01 -24.45
N MET A 188 -8.18 0.03 -25.13
CA MET A 188 -8.37 0.24 -26.58
C MET A 188 -9.84 0.25 -27.01
N PHE A 189 -10.76 0.68 -26.13
CA PHE A 189 -12.20 0.78 -26.39
C PHE A 189 -12.84 -0.54 -26.83
N ARG A 190 -12.30 -1.65 -26.40
CA ARG A 190 -12.87 -2.97 -26.68
C ARG A 190 -14.12 -3.18 -25.86
N LYS A 191 -15.25 -3.41 -26.54
CA LYS A 191 -16.49 -3.84 -25.89
C LYS A 191 -16.44 -5.32 -25.52
N ARG A 192 -16.95 -5.64 -24.31
CA ARG A 192 -17.07 -6.97 -23.76
C ARG A 192 -18.53 -7.17 -23.32
N ASN A 193 -19.27 -8.00 -24.06
CA ASN A 193 -20.55 -8.50 -23.57
C ASN A 193 -20.28 -9.67 -22.65
N PHE A 194 -21.01 -9.78 -21.56
CA PHE A 194 -20.86 -10.90 -20.66
C PHE A 194 -22.19 -11.29 -20.02
N ARG A 195 -22.29 -12.57 -19.61
CA ARG A 195 -23.44 -13.08 -18.87
C ARG A 195 -23.01 -14.22 -17.95
N TYR A 196 -23.72 -14.30 -16.85
CA TYR A 196 -23.75 -15.41 -15.91
C TYR A 196 -25.20 -15.73 -15.57
N GLU A 197 -25.56 -17.00 -15.53
CA GLU A 197 -26.88 -17.48 -15.09
C GLU A 197 -26.67 -18.47 -13.95
N GLY A 198 -27.19 -18.17 -12.77
CA GLY A 198 -27.03 -19.01 -11.57
C GLY A 198 -27.12 -18.22 -10.27
N THR A 199 -26.78 -18.89 -9.18
CA THR A 199 -26.71 -18.30 -7.83
C THR A 199 -25.32 -17.76 -7.55
N ILE A 200 -25.24 -16.68 -6.77
CA ILE A 200 -23.99 -16.09 -6.32
C ILE A 200 -23.67 -16.65 -4.93
N ASP A 201 -22.47 -17.17 -4.74
CA ASP A 201 -22.00 -17.66 -3.44
C ASP A 201 -21.28 -16.54 -2.66
N ILE A 202 -21.66 -16.34 -1.39
CA ILE A 202 -20.94 -15.38 -0.52
C ILE A 202 -19.69 -16.07 0.02
N VAL A 203 -18.53 -15.44 -0.24
CA VAL A 203 -17.22 -15.90 0.24
C VAL A 203 -16.57 -14.88 1.17
N PRO A 204 -15.70 -15.31 2.09
CA PRO A 204 -14.94 -14.37 2.94
C PRO A 204 -14.09 -13.40 2.12
N VAL A 205 -13.96 -12.16 2.62
CA VAL A 205 -13.11 -11.15 2.00
C VAL A 205 -11.67 -11.64 1.93
N GLN A 206 -11.14 -11.70 0.72
CA GLN A 206 -9.72 -11.98 0.48
C GLN A 206 -8.97 -10.66 0.35
N THR A 207 -8.08 -10.39 1.29
CA THR A 207 -7.19 -9.22 1.20
C THR A 207 -5.84 -9.66 0.67
N HIS A 208 -5.44 -9.15 -0.49
CA HIS A 208 -4.07 -9.26 -0.95
C HIS A 208 -3.21 -8.28 -0.14
N ARG A 209 -2.57 -8.78 0.92
CA ARG A 209 -1.63 -7.99 1.71
C ARG A 209 -0.25 -8.60 1.62
N ILE A 210 0.75 -7.76 1.43
CA ILE A 210 2.15 -8.12 1.66
C ILE A 210 2.31 -8.31 3.18
N PRO A 211 2.78 -9.47 3.66
CA PRO A 211 3.01 -9.65 5.09
C PRO A 211 3.97 -8.59 5.63
N ASN A 212 3.68 -8.01 6.79
CA ASN A 212 4.59 -7.07 7.46
C ASN A 212 5.74 -7.78 8.23
N SER A 213 5.73 -9.09 8.26
CA SER A 213 6.81 -9.95 8.75
C SER A 213 6.82 -11.28 8.03
N THR A 214 8.02 -11.75 7.67
CA THR A 214 8.27 -13.06 7.06
C THR A 214 9.22 -13.95 7.89
N ILE A 215 9.57 -13.53 9.12
CA ILE A 215 10.31 -14.40 10.04
C ILE A 215 9.37 -15.47 10.59
N GLY A 216 9.82 -16.72 10.58
CA GLY A 216 9.03 -17.86 11.08
C GLY A 216 9.48 -18.38 12.45
N SER A 217 10.45 -17.71 13.07
CA SER A 217 11.00 -18.06 14.39
C SER A 217 11.75 -16.87 14.97
N ASP A 218 12.06 -16.95 16.25
CA ASP A 218 12.88 -15.97 16.96
C ASP A 218 14.23 -15.77 16.30
N VAL A 219 14.69 -14.52 16.26
CA VAL A 219 16.00 -14.09 15.77
C VAL A 219 16.78 -13.44 16.92
N ALA A 220 17.97 -13.95 17.22
CA ALA A 220 18.80 -13.42 18.28
C ALA A 220 20.23 -13.14 17.77
N PHE A 221 20.77 -11.98 18.14
CA PHE A 221 22.08 -11.50 17.74
C PHE A 221 23.00 -11.40 18.96
N ASP A 222 24.22 -11.87 18.82
CA ASP A 222 25.24 -11.63 19.81
C ASP A 222 25.78 -10.19 19.76
N SER A 223 26.55 -9.79 20.76
CA SER A 223 27.06 -8.41 20.88
C SER A 223 28.08 -8.02 19.80
N SER A 224 28.61 -8.98 19.05
CA SER A 224 29.60 -8.76 17.97
C SER A 224 28.97 -8.79 16.58
N HIS A 225 27.71 -9.16 16.47
CA HIS A 225 27.04 -9.39 15.18
C HIS A 225 27.03 -8.15 14.28
N PHE A 226 26.68 -7.01 14.84
CA PHE A 226 26.63 -5.77 14.07
C PHE A 226 28.02 -5.12 13.98
N THR A 227 28.51 -5.03 12.75
CA THR A 227 29.86 -4.51 12.46
C THR A 227 29.89 -3.03 12.07
N SER A 228 28.77 -2.49 11.62
CA SER A 228 28.62 -1.06 11.33
C SER A 228 27.37 -0.53 12.02
N VAL A 229 27.54 0.62 12.69
CA VAL A 229 26.44 1.28 13.42
C VAL A 229 26.49 2.77 13.08
N SER A 230 25.33 3.35 12.86
CA SER A 230 25.16 4.80 12.74
C SER A 230 24.01 5.28 13.62
N VAL A 231 24.22 6.41 14.27
CA VAL A 231 23.19 7.11 15.05
C VAL A 231 23.00 8.47 14.40
N GLU A 232 21.78 8.74 13.96
CA GLU A 232 21.40 9.98 13.28
C GLU A 232 20.44 10.77 14.19
N ASP A 233 20.80 12.02 14.48
CA ASP A 233 19.93 12.96 15.17
C ASP A 233 18.99 13.60 14.15
N LEU A 234 17.70 13.32 14.27
CA LEU A 234 16.67 13.83 13.37
C LEU A 234 16.06 15.15 13.85
N GLY A 235 16.48 15.64 15.02
CA GLY A 235 15.99 16.89 15.62
C GLY A 235 14.63 16.76 16.29
N ASP A 236 14.06 17.90 16.63
CA ASP A 236 12.82 18.08 17.39
C ASP A 236 11.57 18.25 16.51
N SER A 237 11.75 18.43 15.20
CA SER A 237 10.68 18.68 14.24
C SER A 237 10.36 17.49 13.34
N PHE A 238 10.96 16.31 13.60
CA PHE A 238 10.84 15.15 12.74
C PHE A 238 9.40 14.61 12.62
N VAL A 239 8.61 14.68 13.70
CA VAL A 239 7.18 14.38 13.66
C VAL A 239 6.39 15.62 14.08
N ALA A 240 5.83 16.31 13.09
CA ALA A 240 4.82 17.36 13.22
C ALA A 240 5.08 18.43 14.30
N GLY A 241 6.31 18.89 14.49
CA GLY A 241 6.60 20.15 15.18
C GLY A 241 6.02 20.32 16.58
N THR A 242 6.01 19.27 17.41
CA THR A 242 5.43 19.34 18.76
C THR A 242 6.39 19.93 19.80
N GLY A 243 7.69 19.98 19.52
CA GLY A 243 8.72 20.51 20.42
C GLY A 243 8.88 19.76 21.76
N THR A 244 8.19 18.64 21.94
CA THR A 244 8.16 17.87 23.21
C THR A 244 9.13 16.71 23.23
N TYR A 245 9.78 16.41 22.10
CA TYR A 245 10.73 15.31 21.96
C TYR A 245 11.72 15.61 20.85
N LYS A 246 12.81 14.84 20.85
CA LYS A 246 13.81 14.76 19.82
C LYS A 246 13.91 13.32 19.35
N ALA A 247 14.12 13.08 18.07
CA ALA A 247 14.21 11.74 17.53
C ALA A 247 15.65 11.35 17.15
N PHE A 248 16.04 10.13 17.48
CA PHE A 248 17.25 9.49 16.99
C PHE A 248 16.88 8.27 16.15
N LYS A 249 17.62 8.07 15.08
CA LYS A 249 17.55 6.86 14.26
C LYS A 249 18.84 6.07 14.39
N VAL A 250 18.75 4.90 14.98
CA VAL A 250 19.86 3.95 15.08
C VAL A 250 19.75 2.96 13.94
N LYS A 251 20.81 2.81 13.15
CA LYS A 251 20.96 1.77 12.13
C LYS A 251 22.15 0.91 12.43
N ALA A 252 21.98 -0.40 12.35
CA ALA A 252 23.05 -1.38 12.55
C ALA A 252 23.04 -2.39 11.41
N THR A 253 24.21 -2.72 10.86
CA THR A 253 24.38 -3.71 9.81
C THR A 253 25.43 -4.74 10.17
N SER A 254 25.22 -5.97 9.70
CA SER A 254 26.23 -7.04 9.74
C SER A 254 26.69 -7.40 8.33
N GLY A 255 27.71 -8.25 8.25
CA GLY A 255 28.24 -8.71 6.96
C GLY A 255 28.80 -7.55 6.12
N ASN A 256 28.41 -7.51 4.85
CA ASN A 256 28.78 -6.46 3.92
C ASN A 256 27.56 -5.63 3.44
N VAL A 257 26.49 -5.65 4.21
CA VAL A 257 25.26 -4.90 3.91
C VAL A 257 25.55 -3.40 3.83
N LYS A 258 25.11 -2.81 2.74
CA LYS A 258 25.11 -1.36 2.52
C LYS A 258 23.72 -0.90 2.17
N LEU A 259 23.31 0.23 2.74
CA LEU A 259 22.06 0.89 2.44
C LEU A 259 22.32 2.10 1.56
N SER A 260 21.62 2.19 0.45
CA SER A 260 21.64 3.34 -0.45
C SER A 260 20.23 3.87 -0.66
N ARG A 261 20.11 5.11 -1.14
CA ARG A 261 18.82 5.75 -1.42
C ARG A 261 18.80 6.28 -2.85
N LYS A 262 17.70 6.01 -3.57
CA LYS A 262 17.44 6.55 -4.91
C LYS A 262 16.04 7.14 -4.93
N GLY A 263 15.95 8.47 -4.95
CA GLY A 263 14.67 9.15 -4.77
C GLY A 263 14.14 8.96 -3.34
N TYR A 264 12.94 8.43 -3.21
CA TYR A 264 12.32 8.09 -1.92
C TYR A 264 12.62 6.64 -1.49
N ASP A 265 13.01 5.77 -2.41
CA ASP A 265 13.20 4.35 -2.14
C ASP A 265 14.60 4.06 -1.58
N TYR A 266 14.68 3.10 -0.66
CA TYR A 266 15.92 2.55 -0.14
C TYR A 266 16.25 1.22 -0.81
N TYR A 267 17.53 1.00 -1.07
CA TYR A 267 18.06 -0.21 -1.69
C TYR A 267 19.20 -0.77 -0.84
N PHE A 268 19.23 -2.09 -0.75
CA PHE A 268 20.32 -2.81 -0.12
C PHE A 268 21.29 -3.34 -1.15
N ASP A 269 22.57 -3.42 -0.73
CA ASP A 269 23.61 -4.20 -1.41
C ASP A 269 24.23 -5.16 -0.39
N GLY A 270 24.79 -6.27 -0.88
CA GLY A 270 25.50 -7.25 -0.07
C GLY A 270 24.61 -8.28 0.60
N THR A 271 25.15 -8.93 1.64
CA THR A 271 24.51 -10.00 2.40
C THR A 271 24.79 -9.82 3.89
N GLY A 272 23.78 -10.00 4.74
CA GLY A 272 23.84 -9.85 6.20
C GLY A 272 22.52 -9.34 6.77
N ASP A 273 22.56 -8.73 7.92
CA ASP A 273 21.39 -8.24 8.63
C ASP A 273 21.40 -6.73 8.79
N PHE A 274 20.23 -6.15 8.79
CA PHE A 274 19.99 -4.74 9.04
C PHE A 274 18.91 -4.59 10.12
N VAL A 275 19.19 -3.73 11.10
CA VAL A 275 18.23 -3.31 12.12
C VAL A 275 18.16 -1.80 12.12
N GLN A 276 16.95 -1.26 12.11
CA GLN A 276 16.67 0.15 12.31
C GLN A 276 15.74 0.34 13.50
N ILE A 277 16.08 1.28 14.38
CA ILE A 277 15.27 1.63 15.55
C ILE A 277 15.18 3.14 15.67
N TYR A 278 13.96 3.67 15.78
CA TYR A 278 13.72 5.07 16.06
C TYR A 278 13.41 5.27 17.54
N LEU A 279 14.12 6.20 18.17
CA LEU A 279 14.00 6.49 19.61
C LEU A 279 13.58 7.95 19.79
N PHE A 280 12.59 8.17 20.63
CA PHE A 280 12.18 9.50 21.09
C PHE A 280 12.79 9.81 22.44
N VAL A 281 13.44 10.94 22.53
CA VAL A 281 14.18 11.39 23.72
C VAL A 281 13.79 12.80 24.10
N SER A 282 14.23 13.27 25.27
CA SER A 282 14.01 14.65 25.69
C SER A 282 14.56 15.66 24.66
N PRO A 283 13.88 16.78 24.40
CA PRO A 283 14.37 17.82 23.51
C PRO A 283 15.76 18.36 23.92
N ASP A 284 16.07 18.35 25.23
CA ASP A 284 17.36 18.77 25.78
C ASP A 284 18.46 17.72 25.65
N ALA A 285 18.15 16.54 25.08
CA ALA A 285 19.15 15.49 24.90
C ALA A 285 20.26 15.96 23.98
N SER A 286 21.52 15.69 24.38
CA SER A 286 22.67 16.02 23.56
C SER A 286 22.57 15.35 22.19
N ALA A 287 22.87 16.08 21.11
CA ALA A 287 22.97 15.55 19.77
C ALA A 287 24.04 14.44 19.63
N ALA A 288 24.97 14.39 20.57
CA ALA A 288 26.11 13.48 20.51
C ALA A 288 25.81 12.06 21.02
N ALA A 289 24.67 11.84 21.73
CA ALA A 289 24.49 10.56 22.39
C ALA A 289 23.01 10.26 22.71
N VAL A 290 22.56 9.06 22.38
CA VAL A 290 21.27 8.51 22.85
C VAL A 290 21.30 8.38 24.38
N PRO A 291 20.32 8.96 25.10
CA PRO A 291 20.23 8.87 26.56
C PRO A 291 20.08 7.44 27.07
N GLU A 292 20.69 7.20 28.25
CA GLU A 292 20.46 5.95 28.99
C GLU A 292 19.01 5.87 29.47
N GLY A 293 18.40 4.70 29.31
CA GLY A 293 17.04 4.47 29.74
C GLY A 293 16.38 3.27 29.05
N GLU A 294 15.15 2.98 29.43
CA GLU A 294 14.30 1.98 28.84
C GLU A 294 13.24 2.66 27.98
N TYR A 295 13.09 2.19 26.73
CA TYR A 295 12.21 2.75 25.71
C TYR A 295 11.10 1.73 25.41
N THR A 296 9.86 2.18 25.50
CA THR A 296 8.67 1.37 25.18
C THR A 296 8.03 1.87 23.89
N ALA A 297 7.24 1.01 23.25
CA ALA A 297 6.56 1.37 22.01
C ALA A 297 5.61 2.55 22.18
N VAL A 298 5.56 3.46 21.21
CA VAL A 298 4.44 4.41 21.09
C VAL A 298 3.23 3.68 20.52
N GLU A 299 2.04 4.16 20.85
CA GLU A 299 0.83 3.75 20.16
C GLU A 299 0.81 4.36 18.74
N LEU A 300 0.46 3.53 17.75
CA LEU A 300 0.32 3.99 16.37
C LEU A 300 -1.12 4.42 16.11
N GLY A 301 -1.28 5.57 15.48
CA GLY A 301 -2.57 6.02 14.95
C GLY A 301 -2.97 5.23 13.70
N GLU A 302 -4.12 5.54 13.17
CA GLU A 302 -4.76 4.87 12.03
C GLU A 302 -3.87 4.80 10.77
N HIS A 303 -3.02 5.79 10.59
CA HIS A 303 -2.07 5.87 9.47
C HIS A 303 -0.67 5.33 9.80
N GLY A 304 -0.53 4.57 10.90
CA GLY A 304 0.73 3.98 11.31
C GLY A 304 1.75 4.98 11.88
N GLY A 305 1.45 6.27 11.89
CA GLY A 305 2.27 7.27 12.55
C GLY A 305 2.05 7.27 14.07
N PRO A 306 3.01 7.78 14.87
CA PRO A 306 2.84 7.89 16.32
C PRO A 306 1.68 8.82 16.66
N ILE A 307 0.88 8.43 17.67
CA ILE A 307 -0.17 9.30 18.18
C ILE A 307 0.48 10.51 18.89
N LYS A 308 0.06 11.71 18.53
CA LYS A 308 0.68 12.97 19.00
C LYS A 308 0.78 13.08 20.53
N GLY A 309 -0.16 12.50 21.29
CA GLY A 309 -0.14 12.48 22.75
C GLY A 309 0.87 11.52 23.37
N ASP A 310 1.36 10.54 22.61
CA ASP A 310 2.31 9.51 23.04
C ASP A 310 3.77 9.83 22.69
N LEU A 311 4.02 10.96 22.04
CA LEU A 311 5.36 11.42 21.71
C LEU A 311 6.08 11.98 22.94
N LEU A 312 6.40 11.08 23.87
CA LEU A 312 7.12 11.37 25.11
C LEU A 312 8.54 10.84 25.02
N PRO A 313 9.50 11.38 25.78
CA PRO A 313 10.81 10.78 25.95
C PRO A 313 10.73 9.32 26.40
N PHE A 314 11.73 8.54 26.05
CA PHE A 314 11.84 7.11 26.35
C PHE A 314 10.75 6.26 25.68
N ARG A 315 10.43 6.61 24.47
CA ARG A 315 9.61 5.81 23.56
C ARG A 315 10.41 5.40 22.33
N TYR A 316 10.01 4.31 21.68
CA TYR A 316 10.48 3.98 20.34
C TYR A 316 9.29 3.94 19.36
N TRP A 317 9.58 4.21 18.10
CA TRP A 317 8.57 4.15 17.03
C TRP A 317 8.53 2.74 16.44
N PRO A 318 7.45 1.96 16.62
CA PRO A 318 7.24 0.70 15.93
C PRO A 318 7.31 0.87 14.41
N GLY A 319 7.69 -0.18 13.70
CA GLY A 319 7.66 -0.15 12.23
C GLY A 319 6.28 0.19 11.71
N MET A 320 6.19 1.06 10.73
CA MET A 320 4.91 1.37 10.08
C MET A 320 4.48 0.20 9.20
N PRO A 321 3.20 -0.19 9.22
CA PRO A 321 2.69 -1.24 8.33
C PRO A 321 2.77 -0.79 6.88
N ASP A 322 3.00 -1.75 5.98
CA ASP A 322 2.97 -1.58 4.52
C ASP A 322 3.92 -0.49 3.96
N GLN A 323 4.99 -0.17 4.70
CA GLN A 323 6.00 0.84 4.35
C GLN A 323 7.33 0.16 4.00
N PHE A 324 7.38 -0.52 2.86
CA PHE A 324 8.55 -1.31 2.44
C PHE A 324 9.60 -0.49 1.68
N SER A 325 9.22 0.55 0.96
CA SER A 325 10.15 1.36 0.17
C SER A 325 11.05 2.23 1.04
N ASP A 326 10.53 2.75 2.14
CA ASP A 326 11.27 3.60 3.08
C ASP A 326 11.39 3.01 4.50
N PHE A 327 10.77 1.84 4.76
CA PHE A 327 10.72 1.11 6.03
C PHE A 327 10.71 2.02 7.26
N THR A 328 9.77 2.97 7.28
CA THR A 328 9.60 3.93 8.36
C THR A 328 9.33 3.24 9.70
N GLY A 329 9.93 3.77 10.78
CA GLY A 329 9.87 3.17 12.11
C GLY A 329 10.92 2.08 12.31
N SER A 330 10.65 1.14 13.23
CA SER A 330 11.63 0.11 13.64
C SER A 330 11.44 -1.19 12.86
N TRP A 331 12.50 -1.66 12.22
CA TRP A 331 12.49 -2.81 11.31
C TRP A 331 13.72 -3.69 11.49
N TYR A 332 13.54 -4.97 11.30
CA TYR A 332 14.59 -5.96 11.03
C TYR A 332 14.50 -6.43 9.59
N ILE A 333 15.62 -6.51 8.90
CA ILE A 333 15.71 -6.99 7.51
C ILE A 333 16.94 -7.88 7.37
N SER A 334 16.76 -9.14 6.99
CA SER A 334 17.83 -10.00 6.50
C SER A 334 18.00 -9.75 5.00
N VAL A 335 19.21 -9.44 4.60
CA VAL A 335 19.58 -9.11 3.22
C VAL A 335 20.40 -10.24 2.63
N LYS A 336 20.04 -10.70 1.45
CA LYS A 336 20.78 -11.67 0.68
C LYS A 336 20.96 -11.18 -0.75
N ASP A 337 22.21 -11.01 -1.17
CA ASP A 337 22.57 -10.55 -2.51
C ASP A 337 21.84 -9.26 -2.92
N GLY A 338 21.77 -8.32 -1.97
CA GLY A 338 21.14 -7.01 -2.17
C GLY A 338 19.60 -7.01 -2.10
N LYS A 339 18.97 -8.14 -1.80
CA LYS A 339 17.51 -8.26 -1.69
C LYS A 339 17.07 -8.58 -0.27
N TRP A 340 15.88 -8.16 0.09
CA TRP A 340 15.21 -8.58 1.32
C TRP A 340 14.93 -10.09 1.23
N ASP A 341 15.53 -10.87 2.10
CA ASP A 341 15.31 -12.32 2.21
C ASP A 341 14.24 -12.62 3.24
N LYS A 342 14.41 -12.04 4.44
CA LYS A 342 13.42 -12.05 5.53
C LYS A 342 13.33 -10.65 6.13
N TYR A 343 12.20 -10.35 6.71
CA TYR A 343 12.01 -9.07 7.38
C TYR A 343 10.95 -9.16 8.46
N ALA A 344 10.98 -8.22 9.37
CA ALA A 344 10.00 -8.05 10.41
C ALA A 344 9.79 -6.56 10.73
N ARG A 345 8.55 -6.12 10.71
CA ARG A 345 8.11 -4.91 11.35
C ARG A 345 8.16 -5.13 12.86
N LEU A 346 8.98 -4.38 13.57
CA LEU A 346 9.14 -4.49 15.01
C LEU A 346 8.03 -3.69 15.69
N ALA A 347 7.01 -4.38 16.21
CA ALA A 347 5.75 -3.80 16.66
C ALA A 347 5.60 -3.72 18.17
N GLY A 348 6.31 -4.57 18.92
CA GLY A 348 6.19 -4.67 20.38
C GLY A 348 7.55 -4.90 21.07
N GLY A 349 7.51 -5.09 22.39
CA GLY A 349 8.71 -5.32 23.20
C GLY A 349 9.35 -4.05 23.73
N SER A 350 10.64 -4.09 24.04
CA SER A 350 11.37 -2.96 24.62
C SER A 350 12.77 -2.78 24.04
N VAL A 351 13.29 -1.57 24.20
CA VAL A 351 14.67 -1.19 23.88
C VAL A 351 15.28 -0.56 25.14
N LYS A 352 16.50 -0.93 25.48
CA LYS A 352 17.22 -0.37 26.63
C LYS A 352 18.58 0.16 26.18
N VAL A 353 18.88 1.38 26.54
CA VAL A 353 20.22 1.96 26.41
C VAL A 353 20.87 1.97 27.78
N SER A 354 22.06 1.39 27.89
CA SER A 354 22.87 1.38 29.09
C SER A 354 24.28 1.91 28.82
N VAL A 355 24.89 2.47 29.85
CA VAL A 355 26.30 2.93 29.82
C VAL A 355 27.14 1.96 30.62
N GLY A 356 28.14 1.34 29.97
CA GLY A 356 29.09 0.46 30.63
C GLY A 356 30.05 1.21 31.53
N THR A 357 30.81 0.46 32.34
CA THR A 357 31.87 1.01 33.23
C THR A 357 33.01 1.69 32.44
N ASP A 358 33.15 1.36 31.19
CA ASP A 358 34.09 2.00 30.23
C ASP A 358 33.53 3.26 29.57
N GLY A 359 32.30 3.68 29.94
CA GLY A 359 31.62 4.82 29.41
C GLY A 359 30.93 4.59 28.05
N LYS A 360 31.04 3.39 27.50
CA LYS A 360 30.44 3.06 26.21
C LYS A 360 28.97 2.73 26.34
N ARG A 361 28.19 3.16 25.34
CA ARG A 361 26.75 2.89 25.26
C ARG A 361 26.47 1.63 24.48
N VAL A 362 25.56 0.83 25.04
CA VAL A 362 25.01 -0.34 24.38
C VAL A 362 23.49 -0.22 24.35
N LEU A 363 22.94 -0.36 23.17
CA LEU A 363 21.51 -0.51 22.96
C LEU A 363 21.19 -2.01 22.95
N THR A 364 20.42 -2.46 23.89
CA THR A 364 19.86 -3.81 23.95
C THR A 364 18.40 -3.73 23.49
N PHE A 365 18.00 -4.59 22.57
CA PHE A 365 16.61 -4.68 22.12
C PHE A 365 16.07 -6.11 22.30
N ASP A 366 14.85 -6.19 22.78
CA ASP A 366 14.04 -7.42 22.89
C ASP A 366 12.65 -7.07 22.36
N MET A 367 12.53 -7.11 21.05
CA MET A 367 11.36 -6.63 20.33
C MET A 367 10.59 -7.81 19.72
N THR A 368 9.34 -7.60 19.40
CA THR A 368 8.50 -8.60 18.75
C THR A 368 8.00 -8.11 17.41
N ASP A 369 7.81 -9.03 16.48
CA ASP A 369 7.16 -8.74 15.20
C ASP A 369 5.63 -8.58 15.36
N CYS A 370 4.94 -8.44 14.23
CA CYS A 370 3.48 -8.28 14.18
C CYS A 370 2.72 -9.57 13.85
N ASN A 371 3.38 -10.72 13.85
CA ASN A 371 2.73 -12.01 13.61
C ASN A 371 1.94 -12.49 14.84
N GLU A 372 1.05 -13.45 14.63
CA GLU A 372 0.34 -14.17 15.69
C GLU A 372 0.53 -15.70 15.51
N PRO A 373 1.30 -16.37 16.38
CA PRO A 373 2.05 -15.80 17.52
C PRO A 373 3.23 -14.94 17.07
N ALA A 374 3.56 -13.91 17.85
CA ALA A 374 4.68 -13.03 17.58
C ALA A 374 6.02 -13.74 17.76
N ASN A 375 6.96 -13.48 16.86
CA ASN A 375 8.35 -13.90 16.99
C ASN A 375 9.19 -12.77 17.60
N LYS A 376 10.25 -13.14 18.31
CA LYS A 376 11.18 -12.19 18.90
C LYS A 376 12.32 -11.84 17.94
N VAL A 377 12.75 -10.58 17.99
CA VAL A 377 14.00 -10.10 17.39
C VAL A 377 14.79 -9.40 18.50
N SER A 378 15.92 -9.98 18.89
CA SER A 378 16.69 -9.50 20.05
C SER A 378 18.18 -9.39 19.76
N GLY A 379 18.85 -8.49 20.47
CA GLY A 379 20.30 -8.33 20.35
C GLY A 379 20.85 -7.10 21.03
N ASN A 380 22.14 -6.85 20.76
CA ASN A 380 22.89 -5.73 21.30
C ASN A 380 23.58 -4.95 20.19
N ILE A 381 23.53 -3.64 20.27
CA ILE A 381 24.19 -2.70 19.33
C ILE A 381 25.10 -1.78 20.14
N ALA A 382 26.41 -1.83 19.90
CA ALA A 382 27.35 -0.87 20.49
C ALA A 382 27.23 0.49 19.77
N LEU A 383 26.76 1.53 20.47
CA LEU A 383 26.48 2.84 19.87
C LEU A 383 27.73 3.70 19.67
N ASP A 384 28.75 3.49 20.50
CA ASP A 384 30.01 4.28 20.50
C ASP A 384 31.13 3.49 19.78
N LYS A 385 30.94 3.20 18.49
CA LYS A 385 31.96 2.52 17.66
C LYS A 385 32.73 3.49 16.81
#